data_b55176fc3b0d0da81b4625a9dc753934
#
_entry.id   b55176fc3b0d0da81b4625a9dc753934
#
_cell.length_a   1.000
_cell.length_b   1.000
_cell.length_c   1.000
_cell.angle_alpha   90.00
_cell.angle_beta   90.00
_cell.angle_gamma   90.00
#
_symmetry.space_group_name_H-M   'P 1'
#
loop_
_entity.id
_entity.type
_entity.pdbx_description
1 polymer ?
#
loop_
_entity_poly.entity_id
_entity_poly.type
_entity_poly.pdbx_seq_one_letter_code
_entity_poly.pdbx_strand_id
1 'polypeptide(L)'
;MRVGLKAAVIAAVLGLVPAGAAAAPRHSSSASWALPQIRAVTSVGLMGAKSPATFRPNALLTNQALANLVFGLQQLLAPPAPVVQPAPPPPVVTDPVTTDPTITDPTVTDPTQTTTDPTVTDPTVTDPTTTTVPEPVPAPVPAPTPPKTAHPAASATLATLDAQLVDGLGLGAAAAEFAQKTQAAGLTFPWRFGTEVVARLLGLRIDHPAREDSIELLPDDPSTRAEAAYSAAQIIHTSGWLVPVVQAAADSFSLPSFSTWQTRILDTAFARIGMPYVWGGTSDGHEVDFGIAARGGYDCSGFVWRVYKLTAYPGEGDLASVLRGRTTYVMSGEVPRSELIDFAHLQPADVIFFGAHGPRSSPSEVDHMGIYVGNGWFINSSEYGVALAQLTGYYRQHFAWGRRPLREAGLTG
;
A
#
# COMPACT_ATOMS: atom_id res chain seq x y z
N MET A 1 25.61 -5.13 -11.33
CA MET A 1 25.72 -4.90 -9.88
C MET A 1 25.06 -3.57 -9.50
N ARG A 2 23.75 -3.50 -9.43
CA ARG A 2 22.96 -2.33 -8.96
C ARG A 2 21.61 -2.82 -8.43
N VAL A 3 21.61 -3.62 -7.36
CA VAL A 3 20.38 -4.13 -6.70
C VAL A 3 20.28 -3.69 -5.23
N GLY A 4 21.32 -3.02 -4.69
CA GLY A 4 21.42 -2.76 -3.24
C GLY A 4 20.72 -1.49 -2.71
N LEU A 5 20.11 -0.63 -3.54
CA LEU A 5 19.68 0.71 -3.08
C LEU A 5 18.16 0.87 -2.87
N LYS A 6 17.34 -0.12 -3.26
CA LYS A 6 15.87 0.01 -3.18
C LYS A 6 15.24 -0.58 -1.91
N ALA A 7 15.93 -1.49 -1.22
CA ALA A 7 15.42 -2.08 0.02
C ALA A 7 15.51 -1.17 1.25
N ALA A 8 16.40 -0.17 1.22
CA ALA A 8 16.61 0.74 2.35
C ALA A 8 15.49 1.80 2.53
N VAL A 9 14.64 2.00 1.53
CA VAL A 9 13.64 3.09 1.52
C VAL A 9 12.36 2.73 2.29
N ILE A 10 12.02 1.44 2.40
CA ILE A 10 10.81 1.01 3.16
C ILE A 10 10.97 1.31 4.66
N ALA A 11 12.18 1.21 5.19
CA ALA A 11 12.45 1.50 6.60
C ALA A 11 12.47 2.99 6.94
N ALA A 12 12.74 3.87 5.98
CA ALA A 12 12.85 5.30 6.24
C ALA A 12 11.49 6.02 6.40
N VAL A 13 10.40 5.42 5.92
CA VAL A 13 9.05 6.00 6.09
C VAL A 13 8.41 5.59 7.42
N LEU A 14 8.86 4.50 8.01
CA LEU A 14 8.38 3.99 9.30
C LEU A 14 9.15 4.54 10.53
N GLY A 15 10.14 5.40 10.32
CA GLY A 15 11.12 5.75 11.35
C GLY A 15 11.22 7.22 11.77
N LEU A 16 10.28 8.10 11.41
CA LEU A 16 10.33 9.51 11.77
C LEU A 16 9.14 9.94 12.63
N VAL A 17 9.06 9.38 13.86
CA VAL A 17 8.35 10.05 14.95
C VAL A 17 9.27 10.01 16.17
N PRO A 18 9.69 11.17 16.72
CA PRO A 18 10.52 11.20 17.92
C PRO A 18 9.72 10.67 19.10
N ALA A 19 10.26 9.70 19.82
CA ALA A 19 9.79 9.28 21.12
C ALA A 19 9.94 10.46 22.10
N GLY A 20 8.82 11.07 22.44
CA GLY A 20 8.79 12.22 23.35
C GLY A 20 7.40 12.80 23.48
N ALA A 21 6.38 12.01 23.83
CA ALA A 21 5.09 12.55 24.19
C ALA A 21 5.04 12.93 25.67
N ALA A 22 5.60 14.08 26.01
CA ALA A 22 5.17 14.82 27.19
C ALA A 22 3.74 15.30 26.96
N ALA A 23 2.84 15.07 27.93
CA ALA A 23 1.46 15.47 27.88
C ALA A 23 1.32 16.97 27.56
N ALA A 24 0.87 17.28 26.35
CA ALA A 24 0.58 18.63 25.92
C ALA A 24 -0.81 19.08 26.43
N PRO A 25 -0.99 20.37 26.75
CA PRO A 25 -2.25 20.88 27.30
C PRO A 25 -3.43 20.71 26.32
N ARG A 26 -4.58 20.41 26.90
CA ARG A 26 -5.86 20.22 26.20
C ARG A 26 -6.27 21.49 25.46
N HIS A 27 -6.08 21.50 24.14
CA HIS A 27 -6.83 22.37 23.26
C HIS A 27 -7.80 21.49 22.48
N SER A 28 -9.10 21.69 22.72
CA SER A 28 -10.16 21.13 21.90
C SER A 28 -10.10 21.73 20.50
N SER A 29 -9.33 21.12 19.60
CA SER A 29 -9.41 21.48 18.19
C SER A 29 -10.60 20.71 17.60
N SER A 30 -11.55 21.41 17.03
CA SER A 30 -12.66 20.83 16.24
C SER A 30 -12.18 20.23 14.90
N ALA A 31 -10.90 20.07 14.70
CA ALA A 31 -10.31 19.58 13.48
C ALA A 31 -10.15 18.04 13.56
N SER A 32 -10.58 17.34 12.50
CA SER A 32 -10.35 15.91 12.34
C SER A 32 -8.86 15.56 12.42
N TRP A 33 -8.54 14.41 13.02
CA TRP A 33 -7.18 13.83 13.01
C TRP A 33 -6.62 13.70 11.59
N ALA A 34 -7.48 13.41 10.58
CA ALA A 34 -7.12 13.29 9.18
C ALA A 34 -7.15 14.60 8.39
N LEU A 35 -7.12 15.78 9.04
CA LEU A 35 -7.24 17.07 8.34
C LEU A 35 -6.19 17.27 7.22
N PRO A 36 -4.91 16.92 7.36
CA PRO A 36 -3.93 17.01 6.27
C PRO A 36 -4.33 16.14 5.06
N GLN A 37 -4.79 14.94 5.31
CA GLN A 37 -5.21 13.98 4.28
C GLN A 37 -6.51 14.41 3.60
N ILE A 38 -7.46 14.96 4.37
CA ILE A 38 -8.69 15.56 3.84
C ILE A 38 -8.35 16.71 2.88
N ARG A 39 -7.38 17.56 3.22
CA ARG A 39 -6.90 18.63 2.33
C ARG A 39 -6.30 18.04 1.03
N ALA A 40 -5.48 16.99 1.14
CA ALA A 40 -4.88 16.34 -0.01
C ALA A 40 -5.95 15.77 -0.96
N VAL A 41 -6.92 14.99 -0.47
CA VAL A 41 -7.94 14.38 -1.32
C VAL A 41 -8.92 15.40 -1.91
N THR A 42 -9.25 16.47 -1.17
CA THR A 42 -10.15 17.51 -1.67
C THR A 42 -9.47 18.41 -2.71
N SER A 43 -8.15 18.63 -2.62
CA SER A 43 -7.40 19.42 -3.60
C SER A 43 -7.35 18.78 -4.99
N VAL A 44 -7.45 17.45 -5.07
CA VAL A 44 -7.51 16.69 -6.33
C VAL A 44 -8.95 16.31 -6.72
N GLY A 45 -9.97 16.86 -6.04
CA GLY A 45 -11.38 16.63 -6.38
C GLY A 45 -11.96 15.28 -5.97
N LEU A 46 -11.25 14.49 -5.16
CA LEU A 46 -11.74 13.20 -4.67
C LEU A 46 -12.78 13.38 -3.55
N MET A 47 -13.60 12.31 -3.35
CA MET A 47 -14.61 12.20 -2.28
C MET A 47 -15.75 13.25 -2.33
N GLY A 48 -15.91 13.97 -3.44
CA GLY A 48 -17.05 14.85 -3.71
C GLY A 48 -17.19 16.08 -2.80
N ALA A 49 -16.21 16.39 -1.95
CA ALA A 49 -16.20 17.59 -1.13
C ALA A 49 -15.40 18.70 -1.82
N LYS A 50 -15.97 19.93 -1.83
CA LYS A 50 -15.32 21.08 -2.47
C LYS A 50 -14.26 21.73 -1.57
N SER A 51 -14.28 21.43 -0.29
CA SER A 51 -13.31 21.94 0.70
C SER A 51 -13.30 21.07 1.96
N PRO A 52 -12.26 21.15 2.81
CA PRO A 52 -12.23 20.47 4.09
C PRO A 52 -13.39 20.83 5.02
N ALA A 53 -13.91 22.06 4.95
CA ALA A 53 -15.02 22.51 5.77
C ALA A 53 -16.35 21.77 5.48
N THR A 54 -16.52 21.27 4.26
CA THR A 54 -17.73 20.54 3.83
C THR A 54 -17.53 19.01 3.82
N PHE A 55 -16.37 18.51 4.25
CA PHE A 55 -15.98 17.12 4.10
C PHE A 55 -16.74 16.12 4.96
N ARG A 56 -17.17 16.50 6.18
CA ARG A 56 -17.89 15.65 7.14
C ARG A 56 -17.08 14.38 7.50
N PRO A 57 -15.92 14.50 8.18
CA PRO A 57 -14.96 13.38 8.41
C PRO A 57 -15.57 12.18 9.13
N ASN A 58 -16.43 12.41 10.13
CA ASN A 58 -17.04 11.36 10.96
C ASN A 58 -18.30 10.72 10.33
N ALA A 59 -18.70 11.16 9.13
CA ALA A 59 -19.79 10.49 8.42
C ALA A 59 -19.30 9.11 7.92
N LEU A 60 -20.19 8.11 7.99
CA LEU A 60 -19.90 6.76 7.49
C LEU A 60 -19.66 6.82 5.97
N LEU A 61 -18.71 6.01 5.53
CA LEU A 61 -18.41 5.81 4.12
C LEU A 61 -19.43 4.84 3.53
N THR A 62 -20.21 5.27 2.53
CA THR A 62 -21.12 4.36 1.83
C THR A 62 -20.40 3.56 0.74
N ASN A 63 -20.95 2.40 0.37
CA ASN A 63 -20.40 1.58 -0.72
C ASN A 63 -20.27 2.37 -2.04
N GLN A 64 -21.26 3.22 -2.37
CA GLN A 64 -21.15 4.05 -3.58
C GLN A 64 -20.06 5.12 -3.46
N ALA A 65 -19.90 5.72 -2.27
CA ALA A 65 -18.83 6.69 -2.04
C ALA A 65 -17.45 6.04 -2.14
N LEU A 66 -17.31 4.79 -1.66
CA LEU A 66 -16.09 4.00 -1.81
C LEU A 66 -15.81 3.66 -3.28
N ALA A 67 -16.80 3.18 -4.02
CA ALA A 67 -16.64 2.89 -5.45
C ALA A 67 -16.23 4.14 -6.25
N ASN A 68 -16.81 5.29 -5.93
CA ASN A 68 -16.44 6.57 -6.54
C ASN A 68 -15.00 6.98 -6.17
N LEU A 69 -14.56 6.72 -4.95
CA LEU A 69 -13.20 6.98 -4.50
C LEU A 69 -12.18 6.12 -5.26
N VAL A 70 -12.41 4.79 -5.31
CA VAL A 70 -11.53 3.85 -6.02
C VAL A 70 -11.43 4.23 -7.49
N PHE A 71 -12.57 4.49 -8.14
CA PHE A 71 -12.60 4.94 -9.53
C PHE A 71 -11.81 6.25 -9.73
N GLY A 72 -12.01 7.25 -8.85
CA GLY A 72 -11.29 8.51 -8.91
C GLY A 72 -9.78 8.35 -8.73
N LEU A 73 -9.35 7.47 -7.83
CA LEU A 73 -7.92 7.13 -7.65
C LEU A 73 -7.35 6.46 -8.91
N GLN A 74 -8.06 5.51 -9.51
CA GLN A 74 -7.63 4.87 -10.75
C GLN A 74 -7.46 5.87 -11.90
N GLN A 75 -8.39 6.84 -12.03
CA GLN A 75 -8.26 7.91 -13.03
C GLN A 75 -7.07 8.83 -12.75
N LEU A 76 -6.84 9.17 -11.47
CA LEU A 76 -5.75 10.05 -11.07
C LEU A 76 -4.37 9.40 -11.29
N LEU A 77 -4.27 8.09 -11.06
CA LEU A 77 -3.03 7.32 -11.17
C LEU A 77 -2.80 6.73 -12.57
N ALA A 78 -3.79 6.81 -13.45
CA ALA A 78 -3.65 6.32 -14.82
C ALA A 78 -2.50 7.06 -15.53
N PRO A 79 -1.65 6.34 -16.29
CA PRO A 79 -0.65 7.01 -17.12
C PRO A 79 -1.35 7.96 -18.11
N PRO A 80 -0.72 9.09 -18.45
CA PRO A 80 -1.29 9.99 -19.46
C PRO A 80 -1.54 9.20 -20.76
N ALA A 81 -2.69 9.46 -21.38
CA ALA A 81 -3.04 8.82 -22.64
C ALA A 81 -1.89 9.02 -23.64
N PRO A 82 -1.51 8.01 -24.42
CA PRO A 82 -0.50 8.17 -25.45
C PRO A 82 -0.92 9.32 -26.38
N VAL A 83 -0.03 10.30 -26.52
CA VAL A 83 -0.25 11.37 -27.48
C VAL A 83 -0.29 10.72 -28.87
N VAL A 84 -1.47 10.64 -29.46
CA VAL A 84 -1.61 10.22 -30.85
C VAL A 84 -0.89 11.27 -31.67
N GLN A 85 0.35 10.99 -32.09
CA GLN A 85 1.02 11.83 -33.09
C GLN A 85 0.15 11.82 -34.34
N PRO A 86 -0.17 12.99 -34.90
CA PRO A 86 -0.82 13.03 -36.19
C PRO A 86 -0.01 12.16 -37.16
N ALA A 87 -0.70 11.35 -37.95
CA ALA A 87 -0.03 10.56 -38.98
C ALA A 87 0.86 11.49 -39.82
N PRO A 88 2.10 11.11 -40.12
CA PRO A 88 2.94 11.92 -41.01
C PRO A 88 2.17 12.13 -42.33
N PRO A 89 2.21 13.36 -42.93
CA PRO A 89 1.55 13.61 -44.19
C PRO A 89 2.02 12.56 -45.21
N PRO A 90 1.11 12.11 -46.12
CA PRO A 90 1.48 11.12 -47.11
C PRO A 90 2.67 11.66 -47.92
N PRO A 91 3.61 10.79 -48.32
CA PRO A 91 4.76 11.22 -49.09
C PRO A 91 4.28 11.94 -50.37
N VAL A 92 4.77 13.16 -50.61
CA VAL A 92 4.54 13.88 -51.85
C VAL A 92 5.16 13.04 -52.96
N VAL A 93 4.31 12.44 -53.78
CA VAL A 93 4.74 11.75 -54.99
C VAL A 93 5.22 12.86 -55.94
N THR A 94 6.52 13.10 -56.00
CA THR A 94 7.13 13.87 -57.08
C THR A 94 7.20 12.95 -58.29
N ASP A 95 6.45 13.27 -59.32
CA ASP A 95 6.58 12.60 -60.62
C ASP A 95 8.04 12.58 -61.06
N PRO A 96 8.54 11.47 -61.60
CA PRO A 96 9.91 11.41 -62.11
C PRO A 96 10.07 12.38 -63.29
N VAL A 97 10.94 13.38 -63.12
CA VAL A 97 11.38 14.19 -64.23
C VAL A 97 12.08 13.26 -65.21
N THR A 98 11.43 13.03 -66.35
CA THR A 98 12.00 12.30 -67.49
C THR A 98 13.10 13.17 -68.08
N THR A 99 14.35 12.90 -67.73
CA THR A 99 15.51 13.46 -68.47
C THR A 99 15.65 12.68 -69.74
N ASP A 100 15.31 13.36 -70.86
CA ASP A 100 15.55 12.90 -72.21
C ASP A 100 17.09 12.87 -72.53
N PRO A 101 17.60 11.76 -73.07
CA PRO A 101 19.04 11.66 -73.38
C PRO A 101 19.43 12.50 -74.58
N THR A 102 20.40 13.37 -74.39
CA THR A 102 21.07 14.20 -75.33
C THR A 102 21.59 13.38 -76.55
N ILE A 103 21.04 13.59 -77.71
CA ILE A 103 21.65 13.20 -78.96
C ILE A 103 22.42 14.39 -79.51
N THR A 104 23.74 14.31 -79.55
CA THR A 104 24.67 15.19 -80.29
C THR A 104 24.71 14.76 -81.71
N ASP A 105 24.43 15.68 -82.68
CA ASP A 105 24.95 15.60 -84.02
C ASP A 105 25.10 17.00 -84.64
N PRO A 106 26.04 17.16 -85.52
CA PRO A 106 26.73 18.45 -85.83
C PRO A 106 26.21 19.19 -87.07
N THR A 107 26.41 20.51 -86.96
CA THR A 107 26.64 21.48 -88.07
C THR A 107 25.86 21.36 -89.35
N VAL A 108 25.05 22.36 -89.67
CA VAL A 108 25.09 23.07 -91.00
C VAL A 108 24.48 24.49 -90.86
N THR A 109 25.15 25.43 -91.44
CA THR A 109 24.99 26.89 -91.60
C THR A 109 23.71 27.32 -92.34
N ASP A 110 23.04 28.38 -91.81
CA ASP A 110 22.52 29.64 -92.40
C ASP A 110 21.91 29.67 -93.83
N PRO A 111 21.13 30.66 -94.29
CA PRO A 111 20.55 31.84 -93.65
C PRO A 111 19.08 32.19 -94.05
N THR A 112 18.52 33.20 -93.36
CA THR A 112 17.48 34.17 -93.78
C THR A 112 16.07 33.71 -94.14
N GLN A 113 15.10 34.17 -93.45
CA GLN A 113 14.14 35.23 -93.86
C GLN A 113 12.93 35.33 -92.87
N THR A 114 12.76 36.60 -92.47
CA THR A 114 11.51 37.35 -92.19
C THR A 114 10.19 36.66 -92.49
N THR A 115 9.22 36.66 -91.53
CA THR A 115 7.99 37.49 -91.57
C THR A 115 6.93 37.01 -90.59
N THR A 116 6.38 38.02 -89.89
CA THR A 116 4.97 38.20 -89.46
C THR A 116 4.28 37.21 -88.53
N ASP A 117 4.00 37.81 -87.42
CA ASP A 117 2.98 37.48 -86.43
C ASP A 117 1.58 37.15 -87.01
N PRO A 118 0.83 36.23 -86.46
CA PRO A 118 -0.46 36.64 -85.92
C PRO A 118 -0.79 36.02 -84.58
N THR A 119 -1.28 36.87 -83.72
CA THR A 119 -2.00 36.72 -82.50
C THR A 119 -2.87 35.44 -82.41
N VAL A 120 -2.58 34.57 -81.49
CA VAL A 120 -3.50 33.50 -81.08
C VAL A 120 -3.82 33.68 -79.60
N THR A 121 -5.07 33.96 -79.27
CA THR A 121 -5.71 34.07 -78.05
C THR A 121 -5.61 32.74 -77.29
N ASP A 122 -5.08 32.83 -76.06
CA ASP A 122 -5.00 31.75 -75.02
C ASP A 122 -6.41 31.42 -74.48
N PRO A 123 -6.84 30.15 -74.43
CA PRO A 123 -8.05 29.77 -73.69
C PRO A 123 -7.70 29.59 -72.23
N THR A 124 -8.32 30.37 -71.37
CA THR A 124 -8.34 30.27 -69.92
C THR A 124 -8.73 28.87 -69.48
N VAL A 125 -7.77 28.11 -68.91
CA VAL A 125 -8.05 26.85 -68.20
C VAL A 125 -8.49 27.21 -66.81
N THR A 126 -9.79 27.07 -66.50
CA THR A 126 -10.34 27.14 -65.19
C THR A 126 -9.94 25.88 -64.39
N ASP A 127 -9.10 26.08 -63.38
CA ASP A 127 -8.72 25.08 -62.37
C ASP A 127 -9.95 24.60 -61.58
N PRO A 128 -10.27 23.29 -61.47
CA PRO A 128 -11.33 22.84 -60.64
C PRO A 128 -10.93 22.96 -59.17
N THR A 129 -11.52 23.92 -58.48
CA THR A 129 -11.42 24.06 -57.00
C THR A 129 -11.85 22.76 -56.33
N THR A 130 -10.87 21.97 -55.87
CA THR A 130 -11.12 20.80 -55.06
C THR A 130 -11.59 21.28 -53.68
N THR A 131 -12.91 21.28 -53.49
CA THR A 131 -13.51 21.51 -52.17
C THR A 131 -13.18 20.30 -51.30
N THR A 132 -12.15 20.39 -50.47
CA THR A 132 -11.89 19.44 -49.40
C THR A 132 -13.02 19.55 -48.40
N VAL A 133 -13.91 18.55 -48.39
CA VAL A 133 -14.90 18.35 -47.32
C VAL A 133 -14.11 18.07 -46.07
N PRO A 134 -14.26 18.86 -44.98
CA PRO A 134 -13.57 18.55 -43.74
C PRO A 134 -14.08 17.21 -43.19
N GLU A 135 -13.15 16.32 -42.89
CA GLU A 135 -13.43 15.04 -42.26
C GLU A 135 -14.23 15.28 -40.95
N PRO A 136 -15.31 14.56 -40.68
CA PRO A 136 -16.12 14.79 -39.49
C PRO A 136 -15.25 14.55 -38.26
N VAL A 137 -15.08 15.60 -37.43
CA VAL A 137 -14.41 15.51 -36.13
C VAL A 137 -15.11 14.40 -35.34
N PRO A 138 -14.40 13.34 -34.89
CA PRO A 138 -15.00 12.27 -34.11
C PRO A 138 -15.67 12.84 -32.86
N ALA A 139 -16.89 12.39 -32.60
CA ALA A 139 -17.64 12.81 -31.43
C ALA A 139 -16.83 12.56 -30.15
N PRO A 140 -16.83 13.49 -29.18
CA PRO A 140 -16.09 13.31 -27.94
C PRO A 140 -16.53 12.02 -27.25
N VAL A 141 -15.56 11.15 -26.93
CA VAL A 141 -15.81 9.92 -26.18
C VAL A 141 -16.38 10.33 -24.82
N PRO A 142 -17.53 9.75 -24.38
CA PRO A 142 -18.10 10.07 -23.08
C PRO A 142 -17.07 9.82 -21.97
N ALA A 143 -16.96 10.75 -21.01
CA ALA A 143 -16.08 10.56 -19.87
C ALA A 143 -16.47 9.28 -19.10
N PRO A 144 -15.51 8.47 -18.68
CA PRO A 144 -15.79 7.27 -17.91
C PRO A 144 -16.55 7.62 -16.62
N THR A 145 -17.51 6.78 -16.24
CA THR A 145 -18.33 6.96 -15.04
C THR A 145 -18.04 5.88 -14.00
N PRO A 146 -18.11 6.19 -12.70
CA PRO A 146 -17.89 5.19 -11.66
C PRO A 146 -18.95 4.09 -11.69
N PRO A 147 -18.60 2.84 -11.32
CA PRO A 147 -19.53 1.73 -11.28
C PRO A 147 -20.63 1.93 -10.24
N LYS A 148 -21.82 1.45 -10.52
CA LYS A 148 -22.91 1.40 -9.54
C LYS A 148 -22.74 0.15 -8.66
N THR A 149 -22.92 0.32 -7.34
CA THR A 149 -22.87 -0.79 -6.39
C THR A 149 -24.23 -1.39 -6.12
N ALA A 150 -24.30 -2.66 -5.69
CA ALA A 150 -25.56 -3.36 -5.40
C ALA A 150 -26.31 -2.71 -4.21
N HIS A 151 -25.59 -2.22 -3.20
CA HIS A 151 -26.16 -1.58 -2.00
C HIS A 151 -25.53 -0.21 -1.79
N PRO A 152 -25.86 0.80 -2.62
CA PRO A 152 -25.11 2.07 -2.68
C PRO A 152 -25.13 2.88 -1.38
N ALA A 153 -26.22 2.79 -0.61
CA ALA A 153 -26.41 3.53 0.65
C ALA A 153 -25.89 2.79 1.89
N ALA A 154 -25.57 1.48 1.78
CA ALA A 154 -25.01 0.74 2.90
C ALA A 154 -23.59 1.21 3.21
N SER A 155 -23.23 1.18 4.49
CA SER A 155 -21.88 1.55 4.93
C SER A 155 -20.86 0.47 4.56
N ALA A 156 -19.71 0.88 4.05
CA ALA A 156 -18.57 0.02 3.85
C ALA A 156 -17.87 -0.22 5.21
N THR A 157 -17.47 -1.48 5.47
CA THR A 157 -16.60 -1.78 6.62
C THR A 157 -15.16 -1.37 6.34
N LEU A 158 -14.33 -1.33 7.39
CA LEU A 158 -12.90 -1.05 7.26
C LEU A 158 -12.22 -2.09 6.36
N ALA A 159 -12.51 -3.38 6.56
CA ALA A 159 -12.00 -4.46 5.72
C ALA A 159 -12.47 -4.36 4.26
N THR A 160 -13.71 -3.87 4.02
CA THR A 160 -14.21 -3.61 2.65
C THR A 160 -13.47 -2.45 2.00
N LEU A 161 -13.19 -1.37 2.76
CA LEU A 161 -12.40 -0.24 2.29
C LEU A 161 -11.01 -0.72 1.85
N ASP A 162 -10.32 -1.47 2.70
CA ASP A 162 -8.98 -1.99 2.40
C ASP A 162 -9.00 -2.91 1.18
N ALA A 163 -9.95 -3.85 1.10
CA ALA A 163 -10.06 -4.77 -0.03
C ALA A 163 -10.26 -4.03 -1.36
N GLN A 164 -11.19 -3.06 -1.41
CA GLN A 164 -11.46 -2.33 -2.65
C GLN A 164 -10.31 -1.39 -3.05
N LEU A 165 -9.57 -0.82 -2.10
CA LEU A 165 -8.37 -0.03 -2.40
C LEU A 165 -7.23 -0.91 -2.92
N VAL A 166 -7.00 -2.07 -2.31
CA VAL A 166 -6.00 -3.05 -2.76
C VAL A 166 -6.30 -3.53 -4.17
N ASP A 167 -7.56 -3.90 -4.46
CA ASP A 167 -7.99 -4.30 -5.80
C ASP A 167 -7.88 -3.15 -6.80
N GLY A 168 -8.27 -1.95 -6.40
CA GLY A 168 -8.18 -0.74 -7.23
C GLY A 168 -6.77 -0.37 -7.64
N LEU A 169 -5.77 -0.76 -6.85
CA LEU A 169 -4.33 -0.63 -7.14
C LEU A 169 -3.76 -1.81 -7.95
N GLY A 170 -4.57 -2.81 -8.32
CA GLY A 170 -4.12 -4.00 -9.02
C GLY A 170 -3.36 -5.01 -8.14
N LEU A 171 -3.43 -4.89 -6.82
CA LEU A 171 -2.72 -5.74 -5.86
C LEU A 171 -3.55 -6.92 -5.32
N GLY A 172 -4.71 -7.20 -5.89
CA GLY A 172 -5.52 -8.37 -5.51
C GLY A 172 -4.79 -9.69 -5.68
N ALA A 173 -3.96 -9.83 -6.72
CA ALA A 173 -3.11 -11.01 -6.92
C ALA A 173 -2.06 -11.17 -5.82
N ALA A 174 -1.40 -10.07 -5.42
CA ALA A 174 -0.44 -10.07 -4.31
C ALA A 174 -1.11 -10.47 -2.98
N ALA A 175 -2.31 -9.95 -2.72
CA ALA A 175 -3.09 -10.34 -1.54
C ALA A 175 -3.43 -11.84 -1.55
N ALA A 176 -3.85 -12.37 -2.69
CA ALA A 176 -4.13 -13.80 -2.86
C ALA A 176 -2.87 -14.65 -2.66
N GLU A 177 -1.71 -14.19 -3.13
CA GLU A 177 -0.43 -14.90 -3.00
C GLU A 177 0.01 -15.03 -1.54
N PHE A 178 -0.09 -13.96 -0.74
CA PHE A 178 0.14 -14.02 0.72
C PHE A 178 -0.77 -15.09 1.37
N ALA A 179 -2.06 -15.10 1.04
CA ALA A 179 -3.01 -16.04 1.58
C ALA A 179 -2.70 -17.50 1.16
N GLN A 180 -2.43 -17.75 -0.12
CA GLN A 180 -2.11 -19.08 -0.64
C GLN A 180 -0.83 -19.67 -0.02
N LYS A 181 0.23 -18.86 0.08
CA LYS A 181 1.50 -19.29 0.68
C LYS A 181 1.35 -19.58 2.18
N THR A 182 0.53 -18.79 2.88
CA THR A 182 0.22 -19.02 4.30
C THR A 182 -0.60 -20.29 4.50
N GLN A 183 -1.61 -20.52 3.65
CA GLN A 183 -2.40 -21.75 3.66
C GLN A 183 -1.55 -22.98 3.31
N ALA A 184 -0.67 -22.87 2.33
CA ALA A 184 0.25 -23.95 1.96
C ALA A 184 1.21 -24.33 3.09
N ALA A 185 1.55 -23.40 3.97
CA ALA A 185 2.33 -23.65 5.18
C ALA A 185 1.51 -24.27 6.33
N GLY A 186 0.20 -24.53 6.13
CA GLY A 186 -0.68 -25.18 7.10
C GLY A 186 -1.23 -24.24 8.17
N LEU A 187 -1.14 -22.93 7.99
CA LEU A 187 -1.68 -21.94 8.93
C LEU A 187 -3.13 -21.55 8.62
N THR A 188 -3.87 -21.22 9.67
CA THR A 188 -5.22 -20.68 9.60
C THR A 188 -5.22 -19.16 9.79
N PHE A 189 -6.10 -18.46 9.10
CA PHE A 189 -6.18 -17.00 9.11
C PHE A 189 -7.58 -16.52 8.71
N PRO A 190 -7.98 -15.27 9.09
CA PRO A 190 -9.27 -14.71 8.70
C PRO A 190 -9.35 -14.48 7.18
N TRP A 191 -10.57 -14.49 6.63
CA TRP A 191 -10.82 -14.32 5.19
C TRP A 191 -10.18 -13.06 4.59
N ARG A 192 -10.05 -12.01 5.39
CA ARG A 192 -9.47 -10.71 5.01
C ARG A 192 -7.93 -10.68 5.02
N PHE A 193 -7.27 -11.75 5.45
CA PHE A 193 -5.83 -11.77 5.74
C PHE A 193 -4.97 -11.16 4.61
N GLY A 194 -5.12 -11.62 3.38
CA GLY A 194 -4.27 -11.16 2.28
C GLY A 194 -4.43 -9.66 2.00
N THR A 195 -5.67 -9.16 2.01
CA THR A 195 -5.93 -7.72 1.82
C THR A 195 -5.43 -6.88 2.99
N GLU A 196 -5.57 -7.37 4.23
CA GLU A 196 -5.02 -6.71 5.42
C GLU A 196 -3.49 -6.63 5.41
N VAL A 197 -2.81 -7.70 4.98
CA VAL A 197 -1.35 -7.68 4.81
C VAL A 197 -0.94 -6.59 3.82
N VAL A 198 -1.55 -6.58 2.64
CA VAL A 198 -1.23 -5.60 1.60
C VAL A 198 -1.58 -4.18 2.03
N ALA A 199 -2.74 -3.96 2.65
CA ALA A 199 -3.17 -2.65 3.14
C ALA A 199 -2.17 -2.08 4.16
N ARG A 200 -1.64 -2.92 5.05
CA ARG A 200 -0.65 -2.49 6.04
C ARG A 200 0.74 -2.26 5.45
N LEU A 201 1.15 -3.08 4.49
CA LEU A 201 2.39 -2.85 3.75
C LEU A 201 2.35 -1.54 2.93
N LEU A 202 1.16 -1.13 2.50
CA LEU A 202 0.91 0.16 1.86
C LEU A 202 0.77 1.33 2.86
N GLY A 203 0.69 1.06 4.16
CA GLY A 203 0.47 2.08 5.19
C GLY A 203 -0.93 2.70 5.15
N LEU A 204 -1.96 1.94 4.75
CA LEU A 204 -3.34 2.46 4.64
C LEU A 204 -4.06 2.59 5.98
N ARG A 205 -3.46 2.11 7.07
CA ARG A 205 -4.00 2.21 8.44
C ARG A 205 -3.02 2.96 9.32
N ILE A 206 -3.55 3.66 10.33
CA ILE A 206 -2.76 4.33 11.36
C ILE A 206 -3.57 4.43 12.66
N ASP A 207 -2.88 4.31 13.77
CA ASP A 207 -3.43 4.57 15.10
C ASP A 207 -3.77 6.06 15.27
N HIS A 208 -4.96 6.34 15.78
CA HIS A 208 -5.42 7.70 16.00
C HIS A 208 -5.06 8.19 17.40
N PRO A 209 -4.74 9.49 17.56
CA PRO A 209 -4.62 10.07 18.89
C PRO A 209 -5.96 9.96 19.63
N ALA A 210 -5.99 9.31 20.80
CA ALA A 210 -7.19 9.10 21.59
C ALA A 210 -7.99 10.38 21.92
N ARG A 211 -7.37 11.56 21.85
CA ARG A 211 -8.03 12.86 22.03
C ARG A 211 -8.85 13.29 20.81
N GLU A 212 -8.55 12.73 19.63
CA GLU A 212 -9.16 13.12 18.36
C GLU A 212 -10.16 12.07 17.87
N ASP A 213 -9.87 10.83 18.18
CA ASP A 213 -10.76 9.69 17.98
C ASP A 213 -10.58 8.73 19.17
N SER A 214 -11.63 8.51 19.94
CA SER A 214 -11.55 7.70 21.16
C SER A 214 -11.62 6.21 20.89
N ILE A 215 -11.89 5.78 19.67
CA ILE A 215 -12.14 4.37 19.35
C ILE A 215 -11.50 4.02 18.02
N GLU A 216 -10.49 3.15 18.06
CA GLU A 216 -9.97 2.49 16.88
C GLU A 216 -11.01 1.54 16.27
N LEU A 217 -11.13 1.55 14.94
CA LEU A 217 -12.09 0.72 14.24
C LEU A 217 -11.59 -0.72 14.12
N LEU A 218 -12.48 -1.67 14.42
CA LEU A 218 -12.28 -3.08 14.09
C LEU A 218 -12.47 -3.31 12.58
N PRO A 219 -11.93 -4.37 12.00
CA PRO A 219 -12.07 -4.65 10.57
C PRO A 219 -13.51 -4.69 10.06
N ASP A 220 -14.44 -5.16 10.90
CA ASP A 220 -15.86 -5.29 10.56
C ASP A 220 -16.70 -4.04 10.92
N ASP A 221 -16.08 -3.02 11.51
CA ASP A 221 -16.76 -1.77 11.81
C ASP A 221 -17.01 -0.94 10.55
N PRO A 222 -18.11 -0.17 10.52
CA PRO A 222 -18.35 0.79 9.45
C PRO A 222 -17.22 1.82 9.38
N SER A 223 -16.58 1.95 8.25
CA SER A 223 -15.52 2.91 8.02
C SER A 223 -16.05 4.34 7.95
N THR A 224 -15.25 5.30 8.38
CA THR A 224 -15.54 6.73 8.26
C THR A 224 -14.95 7.34 6.98
N ARG A 225 -15.42 8.52 6.63
CA ARG A 225 -14.82 9.29 5.52
C ARG A 225 -13.39 9.75 5.85
N ALA A 226 -13.06 9.95 7.14
CA ALA A 226 -11.72 10.28 7.57
C ALA A 226 -10.73 9.12 7.29
N GLU A 227 -11.12 7.87 7.61
CA GLU A 227 -10.35 6.67 7.28
C GLU A 227 -10.08 6.57 5.77
N ALA A 228 -11.12 6.74 4.97
CA ALA A 228 -11.00 6.70 3.52
C ALA A 228 -10.11 7.83 2.97
N ALA A 229 -10.17 9.02 3.56
CA ALA A 229 -9.31 10.14 3.16
C ALA A 229 -7.84 9.89 3.52
N TYR A 230 -7.57 9.29 4.69
CA TYR A 230 -6.23 8.89 5.07
C TYR A 230 -5.64 7.91 4.07
N SER A 231 -6.35 6.80 3.81
CA SER A 231 -5.90 5.77 2.87
C SER A 231 -5.70 6.33 1.45
N ALA A 232 -6.64 7.14 0.96
CA ALA A 232 -6.54 7.74 -0.37
C ALA A 232 -5.35 8.70 -0.48
N ALA A 233 -5.09 9.54 0.53
CA ALA A 233 -3.94 10.44 0.55
C ALA A 233 -2.62 9.64 0.58
N GLN A 234 -2.57 8.55 1.33
CA GLN A 234 -1.42 7.65 1.37
C GLN A 234 -1.16 7.04 -0.02
N ILE A 235 -2.20 6.55 -0.68
CA ILE A 235 -2.10 6.03 -2.05
C ILE A 235 -1.59 7.08 -3.03
N ILE A 236 -2.14 8.29 -3.02
CA ILE A 236 -1.71 9.40 -3.89
C ILE A 236 -0.21 9.68 -3.71
N HIS A 237 0.27 9.63 -2.47
CA HIS A 237 1.65 9.97 -2.14
C HIS A 237 2.64 8.83 -2.47
N THR A 238 2.26 7.57 -2.30
CA THR A 238 3.21 6.45 -2.26
C THR A 238 3.05 5.42 -3.38
N SER A 239 1.89 5.36 -4.07
CA SER A 239 1.58 4.25 -4.99
C SER A 239 2.62 4.08 -6.11
N GLY A 240 3.17 5.15 -6.64
CA GLY A 240 4.13 5.09 -7.75
C GLY A 240 5.41 4.30 -7.45
N TRP A 241 5.79 4.18 -6.16
CA TRP A 241 6.98 3.44 -5.75
C TRP A 241 6.66 2.27 -4.81
N LEU A 242 5.59 2.36 -4.03
CA LEU A 242 5.28 1.35 -3.00
C LEU A 242 4.53 0.15 -3.58
N VAL A 243 3.68 0.33 -4.61
CA VAL A 243 2.96 -0.76 -5.28
C VAL A 243 3.94 -1.82 -5.83
N PRO A 244 4.99 -1.49 -6.59
CA PRO A 244 5.97 -2.48 -7.02
C PRO A 244 6.72 -3.17 -5.87
N VAL A 245 6.93 -2.45 -4.77
CA VAL A 245 7.60 -3.02 -3.58
C VAL A 245 6.72 -4.05 -2.90
N VAL A 246 5.42 -3.77 -2.75
CA VAL A 246 4.45 -4.71 -2.17
C VAL A 246 4.29 -5.94 -3.05
N GLN A 247 4.24 -5.77 -4.38
CA GLN A 247 4.23 -6.90 -5.31
C GLN A 247 5.47 -7.77 -5.12
N ALA A 248 6.67 -7.19 -5.11
CA ALA A 248 7.91 -7.94 -4.89
C ALA A 248 7.96 -8.62 -3.51
N ALA A 249 7.33 -8.02 -2.50
CA ALA A 249 7.19 -8.62 -1.18
C ALA A 249 6.31 -9.87 -1.22
N ALA A 250 5.18 -9.84 -1.95
CA ALA A 250 4.32 -11.00 -2.16
C ALA A 250 5.04 -12.12 -2.93
N ASP A 251 5.72 -11.78 -4.04
CA ASP A 251 6.48 -12.72 -4.86
C ASP A 251 7.55 -13.46 -4.03
N SER A 252 8.24 -12.73 -3.12
CA SER A 252 9.32 -13.28 -2.28
C SER A 252 8.84 -13.89 -0.97
N PHE A 253 7.57 -13.67 -0.57
CA PHE A 253 7.02 -14.21 0.66
C PHE A 253 7.06 -15.74 0.63
N SER A 254 7.57 -16.34 1.71
CA SER A 254 7.55 -17.77 1.91
C SER A 254 7.62 -18.08 3.39
N LEU A 255 7.08 -19.22 3.78
CA LEU A 255 7.09 -19.70 5.16
C LEU A 255 7.77 -21.09 5.22
N PRO A 256 8.53 -21.39 6.29
CA PRO A 256 9.09 -22.71 6.47
C PRO A 256 8.02 -23.72 6.93
N SER A 257 8.37 -24.99 7.01
CA SER A 257 7.57 -25.98 7.73
C SER A 257 7.56 -25.68 9.23
N PHE A 258 6.42 -25.90 9.86
CA PHE A 258 6.21 -25.64 11.30
C PHE A 258 6.05 -26.94 12.08
N SER A 259 6.52 -26.97 13.32
CA SER A 259 6.14 -27.98 14.28
C SER A 259 4.69 -27.76 14.75
N THR A 260 4.10 -28.78 15.39
CA THR A 260 2.73 -28.67 15.92
C THR A 260 2.57 -27.48 16.88
N TRP A 261 3.55 -27.21 17.73
CA TRP A 261 3.51 -26.09 18.66
C TRP A 261 3.67 -24.73 17.96
N GLN A 262 4.59 -24.65 16.99
CA GLN A 262 4.75 -23.45 16.17
C GLN A 262 3.46 -23.12 15.43
N THR A 263 2.81 -24.11 14.81
CA THR A 263 1.51 -23.92 14.13
C THR A 263 0.46 -23.35 15.08
N ARG A 264 0.28 -23.91 16.28
CA ARG A 264 -0.72 -23.41 17.26
C ARG A 264 -0.49 -21.96 17.67
N ILE A 265 0.76 -21.59 17.93
CA ILE A 265 1.14 -20.22 18.29
C ILE A 265 0.88 -19.27 17.11
N LEU A 266 1.32 -19.66 15.92
CA LEU A 266 1.20 -18.83 14.73
C LEU A 266 -0.25 -18.72 14.26
N ASP A 267 -1.08 -19.76 14.33
CA ASP A 267 -2.52 -19.68 14.07
C ASP A 267 -3.19 -18.61 14.95
N THR A 268 -2.82 -18.60 16.23
CA THR A 268 -3.32 -17.60 17.18
C THR A 268 -2.88 -16.19 16.81
N ALA A 269 -1.64 -16.02 16.35
CA ALA A 269 -1.09 -14.73 15.94
C ALA A 269 -1.70 -14.24 14.61
N PHE A 270 -1.78 -15.13 13.61
CA PHE A 270 -2.35 -14.81 12.30
C PHE A 270 -3.84 -14.45 12.37
N ALA A 271 -4.60 -15.08 13.28
CA ALA A 271 -6.01 -14.77 13.48
C ALA A 271 -6.27 -13.30 13.86
N ARG A 272 -5.25 -12.59 14.35
CA ARG A 272 -5.34 -11.21 14.83
C ARG A 272 -4.83 -10.16 13.84
N ILE A 273 -4.31 -10.58 12.70
CA ILE A 273 -3.89 -9.63 11.66
C ILE A 273 -5.09 -8.78 11.23
N GLY A 274 -4.89 -7.47 11.20
CA GLY A 274 -5.93 -6.49 10.93
C GLY A 274 -6.56 -5.85 12.18
N MET A 275 -6.33 -6.40 13.38
CA MET A 275 -6.77 -5.76 14.62
C MET A 275 -6.03 -4.43 14.84
N PRO A 276 -6.71 -3.42 15.41
CA PRO A 276 -6.11 -2.11 15.61
C PRO A 276 -5.03 -2.11 16.70
N TYR A 277 -4.20 -1.07 16.67
CA TYR A 277 -3.33 -0.76 17.80
C TYR A 277 -4.12 -0.07 18.90
N VAL A 278 -3.96 -0.55 20.13
CA VAL A 278 -4.53 0.07 21.34
C VAL A 278 -3.45 0.08 22.42
N TRP A 279 -3.08 1.24 22.91
CA TRP A 279 -2.08 1.37 23.98
C TRP A 279 -2.54 0.64 25.26
N GLY A 280 -1.78 -0.35 25.68
CA GLY A 280 -2.12 -1.23 26.80
C GLY A 280 -3.05 -2.40 26.44
N GLY A 281 -3.61 -2.40 25.23
CA GLY A 281 -4.60 -3.39 24.79
C GLY A 281 -4.08 -4.82 24.75
N THR A 282 -4.96 -5.78 25.12
CA THR A 282 -4.65 -7.22 25.20
C THR A 282 -5.80 -8.10 24.69
N SER A 283 -6.88 -7.52 24.18
CA SER A 283 -8.15 -8.23 23.98
C SER A 283 -8.66 -8.16 22.55
N ASP A 284 -9.32 -9.23 22.11
CA ASP A 284 -10.13 -9.24 20.87
C ASP A 284 -11.46 -8.48 21.05
N GLY A 285 -11.86 -8.20 22.31
CA GLY A 285 -13.13 -7.55 22.65
C GLY A 285 -12.92 -6.33 23.54
N HIS A 286 -14.05 -5.78 23.99
CA HIS A 286 -14.07 -4.55 24.80
C HIS A 286 -13.20 -4.67 26.06
N GLU A 287 -12.33 -3.70 26.26
CA GLU A 287 -11.51 -3.51 27.46
C GLU A 287 -11.36 -2.01 27.77
N VAL A 288 -10.92 -1.71 28.98
CA VAL A 288 -10.58 -0.35 29.41
C VAL A 288 -9.16 -0.35 29.94
N ASP A 289 -8.24 0.22 29.15
CA ASP A 289 -6.82 0.29 29.46
C ASP A 289 -6.40 1.72 29.73
N PHE A 290 -5.79 1.96 30.90
CA PHE A 290 -5.36 3.30 31.30
C PHE A 290 -6.46 4.38 31.21
N GLY A 291 -7.73 3.99 31.40
CA GLY A 291 -8.89 4.90 31.34
C GLY A 291 -9.39 5.17 29.92
N ILE A 292 -8.87 4.49 28.92
CA ILE A 292 -9.32 4.52 27.52
C ILE A 292 -10.16 3.27 27.25
N ALA A 293 -11.40 3.46 26.84
CA ALA A 293 -12.25 2.37 26.42
C ALA A 293 -11.90 1.98 24.98
N ALA A 294 -11.60 0.69 24.74
CA ALA A 294 -11.37 0.12 23.42
C ALA A 294 -12.37 -1.00 23.14
N ARG A 295 -12.69 -1.21 21.88
CA ARG A 295 -13.58 -2.32 21.45
C ARG A 295 -12.83 -3.61 21.19
N GLY A 296 -11.53 -3.55 21.20
CA GLY A 296 -10.54 -4.58 20.98
C GLY A 296 -9.30 -3.98 20.33
N GLY A 297 -8.17 -4.61 20.50
CA GLY A 297 -6.90 -4.20 19.93
C GLY A 297 -5.71 -4.54 20.84
N TYR A 298 -4.52 -4.24 20.37
CA TYR A 298 -3.29 -4.67 21.01
C TYR A 298 -2.20 -3.60 20.93
N ASP A 299 -1.45 -3.39 22.02
CA ASP A 299 -0.10 -2.87 21.88
C ASP A 299 0.90 -3.99 21.50
N CYS A 300 2.15 -3.68 21.24
CA CYS A 300 3.15 -4.67 20.82
C CYS A 300 3.33 -5.79 21.86
N SER A 301 3.38 -5.45 23.14
CA SER A 301 3.56 -6.39 24.21
C SER A 301 2.25 -7.12 24.56
N GLY A 302 1.10 -6.46 24.42
CA GLY A 302 -0.22 -7.04 24.62
C GLY A 302 -0.57 -8.08 23.56
N PHE A 303 -0.14 -7.88 22.32
CA PHE A 303 -0.26 -8.87 21.27
C PHE A 303 0.49 -10.17 21.62
N VAL A 304 1.77 -10.05 21.99
CA VAL A 304 2.56 -11.21 22.44
C VAL A 304 2.00 -11.84 23.70
N TRP A 305 1.57 -11.02 24.67
CA TRP A 305 0.91 -11.45 25.88
C TRP A 305 -0.37 -12.25 25.60
N ARG A 306 -1.18 -11.79 24.66
CA ARG A 306 -2.39 -12.50 24.20
C ARG A 306 -2.05 -13.88 23.67
N VAL A 307 -1.05 -13.97 22.79
CA VAL A 307 -0.67 -15.21 22.13
C VAL A 307 -0.09 -16.21 23.11
N TYR A 308 0.80 -15.81 24.01
CA TYR A 308 1.54 -16.76 24.86
C TYR A 308 0.97 -16.95 26.25
N LYS A 309 0.19 -15.99 26.75
CA LYS A 309 -0.25 -16.04 28.15
C LYS A 309 -1.76 -16.09 28.33
N LEU A 310 -2.51 -15.36 27.52
CA LEU A 310 -3.97 -15.27 27.67
C LEU A 310 -4.73 -16.28 26.80
N THR A 311 -4.06 -16.94 25.86
CA THR A 311 -4.63 -18.02 25.06
C THR A 311 -4.22 -19.35 25.68
N ALA A 312 -5.21 -20.19 26.06
CA ALA A 312 -4.95 -21.52 26.56
C ALA A 312 -4.77 -22.52 25.41
N TYR A 313 -3.72 -23.34 25.50
CA TYR A 313 -3.44 -24.40 24.53
C TYR A 313 -3.46 -25.77 25.22
N PRO A 314 -4.21 -26.75 24.72
CA PRO A 314 -4.20 -28.09 25.32
C PRO A 314 -2.78 -28.67 25.38
N GLY A 315 -2.33 -29.02 26.58
CA GLY A 315 -0.99 -29.57 26.81
C GLY A 315 0.14 -28.55 26.88
N GLU A 316 -0.16 -27.29 27.10
CA GLU A 316 0.82 -26.17 27.09
C GLU A 316 1.83 -26.18 28.24
N GLY A 317 1.63 -27.01 29.28
CA GLY A 317 2.50 -27.03 30.46
C GLY A 317 2.67 -25.65 31.08
N ASP A 318 3.90 -25.20 31.22
CA ASP A 318 4.26 -23.90 31.80
C ASP A 318 4.33 -22.72 30.80
N LEU A 319 3.86 -22.90 29.57
CA LEU A 319 4.00 -21.89 28.53
C LEU A 319 3.45 -20.51 28.95
N ALA A 320 2.27 -20.49 29.58
CA ALA A 320 1.66 -19.27 30.09
C ALA A 320 2.47 -18.58 31.22
N SER A 321 3.42 -19.29 31.81
CA SER A 321 4.29 -18.80 32.90
C SER A 321 5.67 -18.31 32.42
N VAL A 322 6.04 -18.57 31.17
CA VAL A 322 7.36 -18.23 30.61
C VAL A 322 7.55 -16.71 30.51
N LEU A 323 6.57 -16.01 29.94
CA LEU A 323 6.56 -14.54 29.89
C LEU A 323 5.86 -14.01 31.16
N ARG A 324 6.61 -13.41 32.06
CA ARG A 324 6.09 -12.99 33.38
C ARG A 324 5.68 -11.52 33.43
N GLY A 325 6.49 -10.65 32.80
CA GLY A 325 6.22 -9.24 32.75
C GLY A 325 5.21 -8.86 31.67
N ARG A 326 4.53 -7.71 31.83
CA ARG A 326 3.51 -7.22 30.88
C ARG A 326 4.11 -6.32 29.80
N THR A 327 5.26 -5.74 30.06
CA THR A 327 5.87 -4.74 29.15
C THR A 327 7.03 -5.33 28.36
N THR A 328 7.29 -4.75 27.20
CA THR A 328 8.34 -5.14 26.28
C THR A 328 9.70 -5.21 26.97
N TYR A 329 10.09 -4.16 27.70
CA TYR A 329 11.37 -4.10 28.40
C TYR A 329 11.50 -5.13 29.53
N VAL A 330 10.42 -5.43 30.26
CA VAL A 330 10.45 -6.49 31.30
C VAL A 330 10.64 -7.84 30.66
N MET A 331 9.79 -8.20 29.68
CA MET A 331 9.87 -9.49 28.98
C MET A 331 11.22 -9.72 28.32
N SER A 332 11.85 -8.67 27.80
CA SER A 332 13.15 -8.77 27.14
C SER A 332 14.31 -9.11 28.08
N GLY A 333 14.18 -8.81 29.37
CA GLY A 333 15.21 -9.00 30.39
C GLY A 333 15.00 -10.21 31.32
N GLU A 334 14.00 -11.06 31.10
CA GLU A 334 13.63 -12.13 32.02
C GLU A 334 14.55 -13.36 31.99
N VAL A 335 15.32 -13.52 30.93
CA VAL A 335 16.26 -14.63 30.77
C VAL A 335 17.70 -14.14 30.71
N PRO A 336 18.69 -14.95 31.15
CA PRO A 336 20.08 -14.58 31.09
C PRO A 336 20.57 -14.39 29.62
N ARG A 337 21.61 -13.59 29.44
CA ARG A 337 22.15 -13.29 28.11
C ARG A 337 22.56 -14.53 27.30
N SER A 338 22.99 -15.60 27.97
CA SER A 338 23.36 -16.87 27.35
C SER A 338 22.18 -17.60 26.68
N GLU A 339 20.95 -17.24 27.02
CA GLU A 339 19.73 -17.85 26.45
C GLU A 339 19.09 -16.97 25.36
N LEU A 340 19.58 -15.75 25.18
CA LEU A 340 19.12 -14.86 24.14
C LEU A 340 19.48 -15.42 22.77
N ILE A 341 18.59 -15.21 21.79
CA ILE A 341 18.72 -15.72 20.43
C ILE A 341 19.14 -14.58 19.51
N ASP A 342 20.21 -14.76 18.81
CA ASP A 342 20.63 -13.82 17.77
C ASP A 342 19.81 -13.99 16.49
N PHE A 343 20.00 -13.08 15.56
CA PHE A 343 19.26 -13.04 14.30
C PHE A 343 19.40 -14.31 13.45
N ALA A 344 20.59 -14.92 13.42
CA ALA A 344 20.87 -16.08 12.57
C ALA A 344 20.21 -17.36 13.07
N HIS A 345 19.86 -17.40 14.36
CA HIS A 345 19.31 -18.59 15.02
C HIS A 345 17.80 -18.47 15.32
N LEU A 346 17.13 -17.44 14.80
CA LEU A 346 15.68 -17.27 14.94
C LEU A 346 14.92 -18.46 14.32
N GLN A 347 13.89 -18.91 15.04
CA GLN A 347 12.97 -19.93 14.60
C GLN A 347 11.52 -19.42 14.68
N PRO A 348 10.59 -19.95 13.88
CA PRO A 348 9.17 -19.59 13.97
C PRO A 348 8.64 -19.71 15.40
N ALA A 349 7.78 -18.79 15.80
CA ALA A 349 7.27 -18.62 17.15
C ALA A 349 8.31 -18.12 18.18
N ASP A 350 9.50 -17.68 17.79
CA ASP A 350 10.35 -16.89 18.69
C ASP A 350 9.73 -15.50 18.91
N VAL A 351 9.77 -15.02 20.13
CA VAL A 351 9.49 -13.61 20.45
C VAL A 351 10.73 -12.81 20.17
N ILE A 352 10.60 -11.76 19.34
CA ILE A 352 11.72 -10.89 18.93
C ILE A 352 11.56 -9.50 19.51
N PHE A 353 12.68 -8.88 19.87
CA PHE A 353 12.76 -7.59 20.53
C PHE A 353 13.57 -6.61 19.71
N PHE A 354 13.13 -5.35 19.77
CA PHE A 354 13.79 -4.25 19.08
C PHE A 354 14.14 -3.16 20.09
N GLY A 355 15.31 -2.56 19.92
CA GLY A 355 15.78 -1.49 20.79
C GLY A 355 16.69 -0.52 20.05
N ALA A 356 16.84 0.68 20.60
CA ALA A 356 17.50 1.81 19.96
C ALA A 356 18.93 1.51 19.46
N HIS A 357 19.64 0.57 20.12
CA HIS A 357 21.04 0.23 19.79
C HIS A 357 21.18 -1.18 19.18
N GLY A 358 20.08 -1.78 18.70
CA GLY A 358 20.05 -3.14 18.14
C GLY A 358 20.60 -4.16 19.14
N PRO A 359 21.53 -5.07 18.74
CA PRO A 359 22.07 -6.12 19.63
C PRO A 359 22.83 -5.59 20.86
N ARG A 360 23.16 -4.32 20.90
CA ARG A 360 23.83 -3.67 22.03
C ARG A 360 22.88 -3.02 23.02
N SER A 361 21.59 -3.06 22.76
CA SER A 361 20.57 -2.52 23.65
C SER A 361 20.61 -3.24 25.01
N SER A 362 20.26 -2.51 26.06
CA SER A 362 19.85 -3.07 27.35
C SER A 362 18.35 -3.37 27.32
N PRO A 363 17.83 -4.20 28.23
CA PRO A 363 16.37 -4.44 28.32
C PRO A 363 15.56 -3.16 28.47
N SER A 364 16.05 -2.16 29.19
CA SER A 364 15.37 -0.86 29.38
C SER A 364 15.31 0.01 28.10
N GLU A 365 16.08 -0.33 27.07
CA GLU A 365 16.10 0.35 25.77
C GLU A 365 15.30 -0.42 24.71
N VAL A 366 14.68 -1.55 25.09
CA VAL A 366 13.81 -2.34 24.21
C VAL A 366 12.41 -1.73 24.29
N ASP A 367 11.94 -1.18 23.19
CA ASP A 367 10.68 -0.45 23.10
C ASP A 367 9.64 -1.13 22.19
N HIS A 368 10.05 -2.14 21.41
CA HIS A 368 9.14 -2.85 20.52
C HIS A 368 9.42 -4.36 20.50
N MET A 369 8.38 -5.15 20.13
CA MET A 369 8.47 -6.60 20.03
C MET A 369 7.46 -7.17 19.05
N GLY A 370 7.68 -8.44 18.66
CA GLY A 370 6.78 -9.21 17.80
C GLY A 370 7.06 -10.70 17.88
N ILE A 371 6.41 -11.48 17.00
CA ILE A 371 6.53 -12.93 16.90
C ILE A 371 7.11 -13.26 15.53
N TYR A 372 8.26 -13.92 15.50
CA TYR A 372 8.91 -14.33 14.26
C TYR A 372 8.14 -15.48 13.59
N VAL A 373 7.90 -15.36 12.27
CA VAL A 373 7.16 -16.39 11.53
C VAL A 373 8.04 -17.21 10.58
N GLY A 374 9.30 -16.80 10.41
CA GLY A 374 10.23 -17.49 9.52
C GLY A 374 10.60 -16.68 8.27
N ASN A 375 11.70 -17.06 7.63
CA ASN A 375 12.18 -16.51 6.35
C ASN A 375 12.24 -14.97 6.31
N GLY A 376 12.56 -14.32 7.46
CA GLY A 376 12.68 -12.87 7.57
C GLY A 376 11.35 -12.14 7.73
N TRP A 377 10.27 -12.84 8.10
CA TRP A 377 8.96 -12.23 8.40
C TRP A 377 8.59 -12.39 9.87
N PHE A 378 7.82 -11.45 10.39
CA PHE A 378 7.30 -11.47 11.75
C PHE A 378 5.95 -10.74 11.83
N ILE A 379 5.18 -11.00 12.89
CA ILE A 379 3.94 -10.30 13.19
C ILE A 379 4.18 -9.42 14.41
N ASN A 380 3.72 -8.19 14.34
CA ASN A 380 3.78 -7.24 15.46
C ASN A 380 2.52 -6.38 15.50
N SER A 381 2.30 -5.67 16.60
CA SER A 381 1.31 -4.59 16.68
C SER A 381 2.04 -3.27 16.84
N SER A 382 1.84 -2.37 15.89
CA SER A 382 2.41 -1.01 15.84
C SER A 382 1.31 -0.01 15.54
N GLU A 383 1.66 1.26 15.32
CA GLU A 383 0.71 2.30 14.89
C GLU A 383 -0.12 1.92 13.65
N TYR A 384 0.26 0.87 12.93
CA TYR A 384 -0.50 0.33 11.78
C TYR A 384 -1.41 -0.84 12.17
N GLY A 385 -1.56 -1.14 13.46
CA GLY A 385 -2.27 -2.30 13.98
C GLY A 385 -1.45 -3.60 13.93
N VAL A 386 -2.11 -4.73 14.11
CA VAL A 386 -1.48 -6.06 14.02
C VAL A 386 -1.21 -6.39 12.57
N ALA A 387 0.06 -6.51 12.22
CA ALA A 387 0.52 -6.64 10.84
C ALA A 387 1.66 -7.64 10.68
N LEU A 388 1.70 -8.25 9.49
CA LEU A 388 2.86 -9.00 8.99
C LEU A 388 3.89 -8.00 8.44
N ALA A 389 5.13 -8.10 8.87
CA ALA A 389 6.21 -7.20 8.48
C ALA A 389 7.49 -7.96 8.13
N GLN A 390 8.33 -7.35 7.28
CA GLN A 390 9.65 -7.89 6.96
C GLN A 390 10.69 -7.44 7.98
N LEU A 391 11.52 -8.37 8.41
CA LEU A 391 12.64 -8.14 9.33
C LEU A 391 13.86 -7.60 8.54
N THR A 392 13.64 -6.46 7.86
CA THR A 392 14.62 -5.77 7.01
C THR A 392 14.71 -4.29 7.39
N GLY A 393 15.63 -3.54 6.80
CA GLY A 393 15.75 -2.09 7.00
C GLY A 393 15.78 -1.68 8.47
N TYR A 394 14.81 -0.86 8.88
CA TYR A 394 14.69 -0.36 10.25
C TYR A 394 14.64 -1.51 11.27
N TYR A 395 13.75 -2.48 11.10
CA TYR A 395 13.61 -3.61 12.00
C TYR A 395 14.88 -4.45 12.10
N ARG A 396 15.59 -4.65 10.99
CA ARG A 396 16.88 -5.36 11.00
C ARG A 396 17.97 -4.61 11.77
N GLN A 397 17.99 -3.28 11.66
CA GLN A 397 18.96 -2.42 12.37
C GLN A 397 18.70 -2.37 13.87
N HIS A 398 17.41 -2.37 14.27
CA HIS A 398 17.00 -2.27 15.67
C HIS A 398 16.76 -3.64 16.33
N PHE A 399 16.87 -4.75 15.59
CA PHE A 399 16.75 -6.08 16.16
C PHE A 399 17.78 -6.24 17.29
N ALA A 400 17.28 -6.46 18.51
CA ALA A 400 18.10 -6.64 19.69
C ALA A 400 18.44 -8.14 19.91
N TRP A 401 17.45 -8.95 20.17
CA TRP A 401 17.55 -10.40 20.35
C TRP A 401 16.16 -11.05 20.26
N GLY A 402 16.17 -12.39 20.25
CA GLY A 402 14.95 -13.20 20.41
C GLY A 402 14.95 -13.97 21.73
N ARG A 403 13.75 -14.46 22.10
CA ARG A 403 13.50 -15.49 23.12
C ARG A 403 12.71 -16.62 22.49
N ARG A 404 12.85 -17.83 23.00
CA ARG A 404 12.13 -19.01 22.51
C ARG A 404 11.21 -19.60 23.58
N PRO A 405 10.00 -19.03 23.77
CA PRO A 405 9.08 -19.45 24.82
C PRO A 405 8.72 -20.94 24.77
N LEU A 406 8.60 -21.51 23.56
CA LEU A 406 8.33 -22.96 23.43
C LEU A 406 9.45 -23.81 24.03
N ARG A 407 10.70 -23.48 23.81
CA ARG A 407 11.85 -24.18 24.42
C ARG A 407 11.89 -23.94 25.93
N GLU A 408 11.66 -22.71 26.37
CA GLU A 408 11.65 -22.32 27.78
C GLU A 408 10.56 -23.08 28.57
N ALA A 409 9.43 -23.41 27.92
CA ALA A 409 8.35 -24.25 28.47
C ALA A 409 8.56 -25.76 28.28
N GLY A 410 9.68 -26.20 27.68
CA GLY A 410 9.91 -27.61 27.38
C GLY A 410 9.06 -28.17 26.24
N LEU A 411 8.46 -27.32 25.42
CA LEU A 411 7.60 -27.68 24.28
C LEU A 411 8.42 -27.68 22.99
N THR A 412 9.25 -28.69 22.82
CA THR A 412 9.99 -28.94 21.57
C THR A 412 9.21 -30.02 20.80
N GLY A 413 8.63 -29.64 19.65
CA GLY A 413 7.92 -30.55 18.79
C GLY A 413 8.62 -30.75 17.47
#